data_b84871ae340a5d8c134ef2212e0391db
#
_entry.id   b84871ae340a5d8c134ef2212e0391db
#
_cell.length_a   1.000
_cell.length_b   1.000
_cell.length_c   1.000
_cell.angle_alpha   90.00
_cell.angle_beta   90.00
_cell.angle_gamma   90.00
#
_symmetry.space_group_name_H-M   'P 1'
#
loop_
_entity.id
_entity.type
_entity.pdbx_description
1 polymer ?
#
loop_
_entity_poly.entity_id
_entity_poly.type
_entity_poly.pdbx_seq_one_letter_code
_entity_poly.pdbx_strand_id
1 'polypeptide(L)'
;MIREMLQLFTSRWDFFAELLAEHIAISLAAILIAIIIGGAAGILISEFQRAAKPTMAVINFLYTIPSISMLGFLIPFSGVGNVTAVIALTIYALLPMVRNTHTGITGVDPAILEAATGMGSTPAQVLVKIKLPLAMPVILSGIRSMVTMTIALAGIASFIGAGGLGVAIYRGITTNNAAMTLCGSLLIAVLALVVDGLLGLLERQLQKRHAQRRRKRMYALVALVLIVAVGGTALYSGQRGDTIHIATKPMTEQYILGEMLDILIEQDTDLNVELTQGVGGGTSNIMPGMENGDFDLYPEYTGTGWNTVLKETSVYSEDRFSDLEQAYADDYDMRWIGMYGFNNTYRLAVNRSIAEQYDLATTSDLAAVAEALTFGAEYDYFEREDGYNAVCQAYDMRFGQTMDLDIGLKYQALSQGQIDATVVFTTDGQEPREVAEDFLRDRDLI
;
A
#
# COMPACT_ATOMS: atom_id res chain seq x y z
N MET A 1 6.54 0.54 25.34
CA MET A 1 6.69 0.22 23.90
C MET A 1 6.89 -1.27 23.62
N ILE A 2 8.03 -1.95 23.94
CA ILE A 2 8.22 -3.41 23.65
C ILE A 2 7.16 -4.28 24.36
N ARG A 3 6.85 -3.99 25.60
CA ARG A 3 5.83 -4.72 26.35
C ARG A 3 4.42 -4.53 25.77
N GLU A 4 4.09 -3.34 25.38
CA GLU A 4 2.81 -3.01 24.72
C GLU A 4 2.71 -3.72 23.35
N MET A 5 3.79 -3.71 22.57
CA MET A 5 3.89 -4.45 21.32
C MET A 5 3.63 -5.95 21.51
N LEU A 6 4.27 -6.59 22.52
CA LEU A 6 4.05 -8.00 22.80
C LEU A 6 2.61 -8.29 23.30
N GLN A 7 2.06 -7.41 24.10
CA GLN A 7 0.66 -7.51 24.54
C GLN A 7 -0.31 -7.40 23.37
N LEU A 8 -0.11 -6.40 22.50
CA LEU A 8 -0.92 -6.22 21.30
C LEU A 8 -0.84 -7.44 20.38
N PHE A 9 0.38 -7.95 20.13
CA PHE A 9 0.58 -9.12 19.29
C PHE A 9 -0.13 -10.36 19.84
N THR A 10 -0.07 -10.58 21.15
CA THR A 10 -0.73 -11.75 21.78
C THR A 10 -2.24 -11.59 21.87
N SER A 11 -2.74 -10.38 22.10
CA SER A 11 -4.18 -10.11 22.22
C SER A 11 -4.90 -10.09 20.87
N ARG A 12 -4.18 -9.82 19.78
CA ARG A 12 -4.72 -9.74 18.42
C ARG A 12 -4.01 -10.70 17.45
N TRP A 13 -3.66 -11.88 17.96
CA TRP A 13 -2.95 -12.90 17.17
C TRP A 13 -3.66 -13.23 15.86
N ASP A 14 -4.98 -13.41 15.89
CA ASP A 14 -5.76 -13.78 14.70
C ASP A 14 -5.63 -12.74 13.61
N PHE A 15 -5.74 -11.44 13.94
CA PHE A 15 -5.51 -10.32 13.02
C PHE A 15 -4.12 -10.36 12.39
N PHE A 16 -3.06 -10.54 13.18
CA PHE A 16 -1.70 -10.58 12.63
C PHE A 16 -1.42 -11.85 11.82
N ALA A 17 -2.04 -12.98 12.16
CA ALA A 17 -1.91 -14.22 11.43
C ALA A 17 -2.58 -14.14 10.05
N GLU A 18 -3.74 -13.53 9.95
CA GLU A 18 -4.44 -13.26 8.71
C GLU A 18 -3.61 -12.35 7.80
N LEU A 19 -3.18 -11.18 8.30
CA LEU A 19 -2.32 -10.27 7.55
C LEU A 19 -1.00 -10.91 7.09
N LEU A 20 -0.43 -11.81 7.89
CA LEU A 20 0.76 -12.56 7.52
C LEU A 20 0.48 -13.53 6.37
N ALA A 21 -0.66 -14.22 6.41
CA ALA A 21 -1.07 -15.15 5.33
C ALA A 21 -1.28 -14.40 4.01
N GLU A 22 -1.99 -13.28 4.04
CA GLU A 22 -2.19 -12.41 2.88
C GLU A 22 -0.88 -11.87 2.34
N HIS A 23 0.00 -11.37 3.22
CA HIS A 23 1.31 -10.85 2.83
C HIS A 23 2.16 -11.90 2.11
N ILE A 24 2.14 -13.14 2.59
CA ILE A 24 2.79 -14.27 1.94
C ILE A 24 2.15 -14.55 0.58
N ALA A 25 0.82 -14.55 0.49
CA ALA A 25 0.10 -14.83 -0.75
C ALA A 25 0.42 -13.80 -1.84
N ILE A 26 0.30 -12.51 -1.54
CA ILE A 26 0.59 -11.40 -2.46
C ILE A 26 2.05 -11.44 -2.92
N SER A 27 3.00 -11.54 -1.97
CA SER A 27 4.42 -11.57 -2.28
C SER A 27 4.79 -12.78 -3.13
N LEU A 28 4.25 -13.95 -2.79
CA LEU A 28 4.56 -15.19 -3.50
C LEU A 28 4.00 -15.18 -4.92
N ALA A 29 2.77 -14.68 -5.12
CA ALA A 29 2.19 -14.52 -6.45
C ALA A 29 3.09 -13.65 -7.35
N ALA A 30 3.49 -12.46 -6.86
CA ALA A 30 4.39 -11.58 -7.59
C ALA A 30 5.76 -12.22 -7.89
N ILE A 31 6.36 -12.89 -6.91
CA ILE A 31 7.64 -13.59 -7.05
C ILE A 31 7.56 -14.68 -8.13
N LEU A 32 6.50 -15.48 -8.13
CA LEU A 32 6.33 -16.56 -9.10
C LEU A 32 6.20 -16.02 -10.52
N ILE A 33 5.36 -15.01 -10.71
CA ILE A 33 5.18 -14.36 -12.01
C ILE A 33 6.51 -13.77 -12.48
N ALA A 34 7.26 -13.09 -11.59
CA ALA A 34 8.54 -12.51 -11.89
C ALA A 34 9.62 -13.56 -12.25
N ILE A 35 9.63 -14.71 -11.58
CA ILE A 35 10.53 -15.82 -11.92
C ILE A 35 10.23 -16.35 -13.33
N ILE A 36 8.96 -16.55 -13.66
CA ILE A 36 8.55 -17.08 -14.97
C ILE A 36 8.87 -16.06 -16.07
N ILE A 37 8.33 -14.83 -15.95
CA ILE A 37 8.48 -13.80 -16.99
C ILE A 37 9.92 -13.30 -17.04
N GLY A 38 10.50 -12.92 -15.89
CA GLY A 38 11.85 -12.38 -15.80
C GLY A 38 12.93 -13.43 -16.11
N GLY A 39 12.73 -14.68 -15.70
CA GLY A 39 13.61 -15.78 -16.05
C GLY A 39 13.62 -16.06 -17.55
N ALA A 40 12.44 -16.16 -18.16
CA ALA A 40 12.30 -16.32 -19.61
C ALA A 40 12.92 -15.15 -20.39
N ALA A 41 12.62 -13.92 -19.98
CA ALA A 41 13.20 -12.71 -20.59
C ALA A 41 14.73 -12.69 -20.46
N GLY A 42 15.28 -13.01 -19.28
CA GLY A 42 16.73 -13.08 -19.05
C GLY A 42 17.42 -14.13 -19.91
N ILE A 43 16.80 -15.30 -20.09
CA ILE A 43 17.30 -16.34 -21.00
C ILE A 43 17.26 -15.85 -22.45
N LEU A 44 16.14 -15.26 -22.89
CA LEU A 44 15.97 -14.79 -24.25
C LEU A 44 17.01 -13.72 -24.62
N ILE A 45 17.21 -12.70 -23.77
CA ILE A 45 18.19 -11.63 -24.05
C ILE A 45 19.63 -12.11 -23.94
N SER A 46 19.89 -13.25 -23.27
CA SER A 46 21.21 -13.85 -23.24
C SER A 46 21.58 -14.53 -24.57
N GLU A 47 20.60 -15.10 -25.26
CA GLU A 47 20.80 -15.70 -26.58
C GLU A 47 20.66 -14.67 -27.70
N PHE A 48 19.80 -13.67 -27.55
CA PHE A 48 19.58 -12.58 -28.50
C PHE A 48 20.19 -11.26 -28.01
N GLN A 49 21.52 -11.16 -28.00
CA GLN A 49 22.26 -10.02 -27.42
C GLN A 49 21.83 -8.63 -27.96
N ARG A 50 21.32 -8.56 -29.20
CA ARG A 50 20.79 -7.32 -29.76
C ARG A 50 19.60 -6.76 -29.00
N ALA A 51 18.79 -7.64 -28.39
CA ALA A 51 17.64 -7.27 -27.56
C ALA A 51 18.03 -6.93 -26.11
N ALA A 52 19.23 -7.29 -25.66
CA ALA A 52 19.62 -7.13 -24.26
C ALA A 52 19.62 -5.67 -23.80
N LYS A 53 20.28 -4.76 -24.59
CA LYS A 53 20.34 -3.33 -24.24
C LYS A 53 18.95 -2.67 -24.15
N PRO A 54 18.06 -2.77 -25.17
CA PRO A 54 16.75 -2.13 -25.09
C PRO A 54 15.86 -2.74 -24.01
N THR A 55 15.84 -4.07 -23.83
CA THR A 55 15.05 -4.72 -22.78
C THR A 55 15.50 -4.26 -21.39
N MET A 56 16.81 -4.25 -21.14
CA MET A 56 17.35 -3.77 -19.86
C MET A 56 17.07 -2.29 -19.62
N ALA A 57 17.08 -1.46 -20.68
CA ALA A 57 16.75 -0.04 -20.57
C ALA A 57 15.28 0.16 -20.14
N VAL A 58 14.34 -0.57 -20.76
CA VAL A 58 12.92 -0.51 -20.39
C VAL A 58 12.70 -0.96 -18.94
N ILE A 59 13.27 -2.10 -18.54
CA ILE A 59 13.11 -2.62 -17.19
C ILE A 59 13.76 -1.69 -16.15
N ASN A 60 14.93 -1.11 -16.46
CA ASN A 60 15.57 -0.12 -15.60
C ASN A 60 14.68 1.13 -15.46
N PHE A 61 14.09 1.63 -16.55
CA PHE A 61 13.19 2.76 -16.51
C PHE A 61 11.99 2.49 -15.58
N LEU A 62 11.32 1.36 -15.76
CA LEU A 62 10.19 0.97 -14.90
C LEU A 62 10.60 0.86 -13.41
N TYR A 63 11.80 0.36 -13.15
CA TYR A 63 12.32 0.23 -11.78
C TYR A 63 12.64 1.59 -11.13
N THR A 64 12.89 2.65 -11.90
CA THR A 64 13.16 3.99 -11.36
C THR A 64 11.90 4.75 -10.96
N ILE A 65 10.72 4.30 -11.38
CA ILE A 65 9.45 4.91 -10.97
C ILE A 65 9.25 4.64 -9.46
N PRO A 66 8.95 5.65 -8.63
CA PRO A 66 8.66 5.44 -7.21
C PRO A 66 7.50 4.44 -7.01
N SER A 67 7.61 3.55 -6.01
CA SER A 67 6.64 2.47 -5.82
C SER A 67 5.20 2.97 -5.60
N ILE A 68 5.01 4.02 -4.82
CA ILE A 68 3.69 4.63 -4.60
C ILE A 68 3.14 5.20 -5.91
N SER A 69 3.97 5.87 -6.71
CA SER A 69 3.56 6.39 -8.03
C SER A 69 3.18 5.27 -9.00
N MET A 70 3.90 4.14 -8.98
CA MET A 70 3.56 2.97 -9.78
C MET A 70 2.20 2.39 -9.39
N LEU A 71 1.93 2.28 -8.09
CA LEU A 71 0.64 1.82 -7.60
C LEU A 71 -0.48 2.74 -8.06
N GLY A 72 -0.36 4.07 -7.87
CA GLY A 72 -1.35 5.05 -8.33
C GLY A 72 -1.55 5.03 -9.85
N PHE A 73 -0.47 4.86 -10.63
CA PHE A 73 -0.57 4.75 -12.09
C PHE A 73 -1.35 3.50 -12.55
N LEU A 74 -1.27 2.41 -11.81
CA LEU A 74 -1.93 1.15 -12.18
C LEU A 74 -3.41 1.09 -11.79
N ILE A 75 -3.86 1.86 -10.79
CA ILE A 75 -5.26 1.86 -10.32
C ILE A 75 -6.27 1.97 -11.48
N PRO A 76 -6.16 2.92 -12.42
CA PRO A 76 -7.13 3.05 -13.52
C PRO A 76 -7.21 1.83 -14.45
N PHE A 77 -6.22 0.94 -14.42
CA PHE A 77 -6.12 -0.23 -15.32
C PHE A 77 -6.45 -1.55 -14.63
N SER A 78 -6.18 -1.67 -13.34
CA SER A 78 -6.27 -2.94 -12.60
C SER A 78 -7.05 -2.84 -11.30
N GLY A 79 -7.65 -1.66 -11.03
CA GLY A 79 -8.42 -1.42 -9.83
C GLY A 79 -7.59 -1.22 -8.57
N VAL A 80 -8.23 -1.24 -7.43
CA VAL A 80 -7.64 -1.09 -6.09
C VAL A 80 -7.44 -2.48 -5.47
N GLY A 81 -6.43 -2.64 -4.61
CA GLY A 81 -6.24 -3.87 -3.85
C GLY A 81 -5.18 -4.83 -4.38
N ASN A 82 -5.38 -6.13 -4.12
CA ASN A 82 -4.35 -7.17 -4.26
C ASN A 82 -3.85 -7.38 -5.69
N VAL A 83 -4.71 -7.24 -6.71
CA VAL A 83 -4.33 -7.45 -8.12
C VAL A 83 -3.31 -6.40 -8.55
N THR A 84 -3.59 -5.13 -8.29
CA THR A 84 -2.69 -4.00 -8.60
C THR A 84 -1.37 -4.12 -7.84
N ALA A 85 -1.43 -4.53 -6.57
CA ALA A 85 -0.24 -4.81 -5.78
C ALA A 85 0.64 -5.89 -6.41
N VAL A 86 0.07 -7.02 -6.82
CA VAL A 86 0.81 -8.12 -7.47
C VAL A 86 1.44 -7.66 -8.78
N ILE A 87 0.75 -6.87 -9.61
CA ILE A 87 1.29 -6.33 -10.85
C ILE A 87 2.49 -5.42 -10.57
N ALA A 88 2.35 -4.46 -9.66
CA ALA A 88 3.41 -3.53 -9.30
C ALA A 88 4.64 -4.25 -8.73
N LEU A 89 4.44 -5.16 -7.77
CA LEU A 89 5.50 -5.96 -7.17
C LEU A 89 6.21 -6.83 -8.21
N THR A 90 5.46 -7.41 -9.17
CA THR A 90 6.03 -8.16 -10.28
C THR A 90 6.96 -7.28 -11.12
N ILE A 91 6.52 -6.07 -11.49
CA ILE A 91 7.33 -5.13 -12.28
C ILE A 91 8.67 -4.83 -11.57
N TYR A 92 8.64 -4.55 -10.27
CA TYR A 92 9.86 -4.32 -9.49
C TYR A 92 10.76 -5.56 -9.38
N ALA A 93 10.16 -6.73 -9.29
CA ALA A 93 10.88 -8.00 -9.21
C ALA A 93 11.54 -8.40 -10.55
N LEU A 94 11.06 -7.89 -11.69
CA LEU A 94 11.63 -8.21 -13.01
C LEU A 94 13.10 -7.81 -13.14
N LEU A 95 13.50 -6.62 -12.64
CA LEU A 95 14.85 -6.12 -12.83
C LEU A 95 15.93 -7.03 -12.26
N PRO A 96 15.89 -7.39 -10.94
CA PRO A 96 16.87 -8.30 -10.39
C PRO A 96 16.81 -9.69 -11.05
N MET A 97 15.62 -10.18 -11.39
CA MET A 97 15.47 -11.48 -12.02
C MET A 97 16.08 -11.55 -13.42
N VAL A 98 15.71 -10.60 -14.30
CA VAL A 98 16.24 -10.53 -15.67
C VAL A 98 17.74 -10.29 -15.68
N ARG A 99 18.23 -9.34 -14.86
CA ARG A 99 19.64 -8.97 -14.77
C ARG A 99 20.51 -10.15 -14.33
N ASN A 100 20.13 -10.83 -13.24
CA ASN A 100 20.94 -11.93 -12.72
C ASN A 100 20.87 -13.17 -13.62
N THR A 101 19.75 -13.44 -14.28
CA THR A 101 19.64 -14.51 -15.27
C THR A 101 20.55 -14.23 -16.47
N HIS A 102 20.47 -13.02 -17.02
CA HIS A 102 21.32 -12.59 -18.14
C HIS A 102 22.80 -12.65 -17.76
N THR A 103 23.21 -12.05 -16.65
CA THR A 103 24.59 -12.02 -16.17
C THR A 103 25.13 -13.42 -15.90
N GLY A 104 24.32 -14.28 -15.28
CA GLY A 104 24.71 -15.66 -15.00
C GLY A 104 24.96 -16.47 -16.26
N ILE A 105 24.11 -16.33 -17.29
CA ILE A 105 24.23 -17.07 -18.56
C ILE A 105 25.40 -16.51 -19.39
N THR A 106 25.55 -15.20 -19.50
CA THR A 106 26.62 -14.57 -20.30
C THR A 106 27.99 -14.65 -19.62
N GLY A 107 28.03 -14.86 -18.31
CA GLY A 107 29.27 -15.04 -17.54
C GLY A 107 29.87 -16.46 -17.59
N VAL A 108 29.29 -17.39 -18.35
CA VAL A 108 29.86 -18.72 -18.52
C VAL A 108 31.11 -18.63 -19.40
N ASP A 109 32.19 -19.27 -18.95
CA ASP A 109 33.49 -19.26 -19.62
C ASP A 109 33.37 -19.68 -21.12
N PRO A 110 33.80 -18.83 -22.07
CA PRO A 110 33.76 -19.13 -23.51
C PRO A 110 34.47 -20.42 -23.87
N ALA A 111 35.58 -20.77 -23.20
CA ALA A 111 36.32 -22.00 -23.48
C ALA A 111 35.47 -23.26 -23.25
N ILE A 112 34.59 -23.24 -22.21
CA ILE A 112 33.65 -24.34 -21.98
C ILE A 112 32.63 -24.44 -23.12
N LEU A 113 32.15 -23.30 -23.63
CA LEU A 113 31.17 -23.26 -24.70
C LEU A 113 31.76 -23.73 -26.04
N GLU A 114 33.00 -23.34 -26.32
CA GLU A 114 33.76 -23.79 -27.52
C GLU A 114 33.98 -25.31 -27.47
N ALA A 115 34.45 -25.82 -26.35
CA ALA A 115 34.66 -27.27 -26.14
C ALA A 115 33.36 -28.06 -26.36
N ALA A 116 32.25 -27.59 -25.81
CA ALA A 116 30.95 -28.22 -25.98
C ALA A 116 30.46 -28.23 -27.44
N THR A 117 30.66 -27.11 -28.11
CA THR A 117 30.30 -26.95 -29.54
C THR A 117 31.18 -27.85 -30.42
N GLY A 118 32.50 -27.87 -30.12
CA GLY A 118 33.45 -28.75 -30.82
C GLY A 118 33.14 -30.24 -30.61
N MET A 119 32.52 -30.63 -29.52
CA MET A 119 32.00 -32.00 -29.30
C MET A 119 30.65 -32.26 -29.97
N GLY A 120 30.10 -31.33 -30.77
CA GLY A 120 28.87 -31.50 -31.50
C GLY A 120 27.58 -31.21 -30.73
N SER A 121 27.67 -30.48 -29.63
CA SER A 121 26.45 -30.08 -28.90
C SER A 121 25.64 -29.04 -29.67
N THR A 122 24.34 -29.24 -29.75
CA THR A 122 23.43 -28.26 -30.36
C THR A 122 23.27 -27.02 -29.48
N PRO A 123 22.88 -25.84 -30.01
CA PRO A 123 22.65 -24.63 -29.19
C PRO A 123 21.72 -24.85 -28.01
N ALA A 124 20.63 -25.59 -28.19
CA ALA A 124 19.69 -25.93 -27.11
C ALA A 124 20.35 -26.81 -26.05
N GLN A 125 21.22 -27.76 -26.44
CA GLN A 125 21.97 -28.59 -25.48
C GLN A 125 22.99 -27.74 -24.70
N VAL A 126 23.67 -26.83 -25.37
CA VAL A 126 24.59 -25.89 -24.71
C VAL A 126 23.85 -25.03 -23.69
N LEU A 127 22.69 -24.46 -24.07
CA LEU A 127 21.88 -23.65 -23.15
C LEU A 127 21.43 -24.49 -21.92
N VAL A 128 20.72 -25.58 -22.15
CA VAL A 128 20.03 -26.33 -21.07
C VAL A 128 20.99 -27.16 -20.23
N LYS A 129 22.01 -27.79 -20.83
CA LYS A 129 22.90 -28.73 -20.14
C LYS A 129 24.18 -28.10 -19.62
N ILE A 130 24.56 -26.91 -20.12
CA ILE A 130 25.84 -26.27 -19.79
C ILE A 130 25.61 -24.87 -19.19
N LYS A 131 25.08 -23.91 -19.99
CA LYS A 131 24.92 -22.52 -19.55
C LYS A 131 24.03 -22.42 -18.31
N LEU A 132 22.80 -22.93 -18.35
CA LEU A 132 21.86 -22.84 -17.23
C LEU A 132 22.37 -23.50 -15.94
N PRO A 133 22.95 -24.72 -15.94
CA PRO A 133 23.53 -25.31 -14.75
C PRO A 133 24.70 -24.52 -14.18
N LEU A 134 25.56 -23.94 -15.01
CA LEU A 134 26.69 -23.14 -14.57
C LEU A 134 26.28 -21.73 -14.09
N ALA A 135 25.24 -21.16 -14.70
CA ALA A 135 24.65 -19.87 -14.31
C ALA A 135 23.81 -19.97 -13.02
N MET A 136 23.37 -21.17 -12.63
CA MET A 136 22.42 -21.36 -11.54
C MET A 136 22.82 -20.68 -10.21
N PRO A 137 24.08 -20.67 -9.77
CA PRO A 137 24.47 -19.95 -8.55
C PRO A 137 24.19 -18.46 -8.61
N VAL A 138 24.43 -17.81 -9.76
CA VAL A 138 24.17 -16.38 -9.96
C VAL A 138 22.67 -16.11 -10.03
N ILE A 139 21.93 -16.97 -10.74
CA ILE A 139 20.46 -16.87 -10.86
C ILE A 139 19.81 -17.02 -9.47
N LEU A 140 20.24 -17.99 -8.67
CA LEU A 140 19.70 -18.21 -7.31
C LEU A 140 20.00 -17.04 -6.38
N SER A 141 21.20 -16.47 -6.44
CA SER A 141 21.54 -15.26 -5.70
C SER A 141 20.62 -14.08 -6.10
N GLY A 142 20.30 -13.96 -7.40
CA GLY A 142 19.35 -12.99 -7.92
C GLY A 142 17.93 -13.22 -7.40
N ILE A 143 17.46 -14.46 -7.42
CA ILE A 143 16.14 -14.84 -6.88
C ILE A 143 16.08 -14.50 -5.38
N ARG A 144 17.11 -14.81 -4.62
CA ARG A 144 17.16 -14.52 -3.19
C ARG A 144 17.03 -13.02 -2.89
N SER A 145 17.79 -12.18 -3.60
CA SER A 145 17.71 -10.73 -3.46
C SER A 145 16.33 -10.19 -3.89
N MET A 146 15.79 -10.71 -4.99
CA MET A 146 14.46 -10.35 -5.48
C MET A 146 13.37 -10.69 -4.45
N VAL A 147 13.37 -11.91 -3.90
CA VAL A 147 12.38 -12.37 -2.94
C VAL A 147 12.37 -11.50 -1.69
N THR A 148 13.55 -11.24 -1.10
CA THR A 148 13.67 -10.40 0.10
C THR A 148 13.17 -8.98 -0.15
N MET A 149 13.50 -8.40 -1.31
CA MET A 149 13.03 -7.07 -1.70
C MET A 149 11.51 -7.05 -1.93
N THR A 150 10.96 -8.06 -2.60
CA THR A 150 9.52 -8.13 -2.88
C THR A 150 8.71 -8.25 -1.61
N ILE A 151 9.14 -9.08 -0.64
CA ILE A 151 8.51 -9.19 0.68
C ILE A 151 8.51 -7.82 1.39
N ALA A 152 9.62 -7.10 1.38
CA ALA A 152 9.70 -5.79 2.01
C ALA A 152 8.80 -4.75 1.30
N LEU A 153 8.80 -4.73 -0.04
CA LEU A 153 7.98 -3.81 -0.84
C LEU A 153 6.47 -4.09 -0.73
N ALA A 154 6.07 -5.34 -0.50
CA ALA A 154 4.66 -5.69 -0.34
C ALA A 154 4.01 -4.96 0.86
N GLY A 155 4.80 -4.48 1.84
CA GLY A 155 4.30 -3.64 2.91
C GLY A 155 3.72 -2.29 2.46
N ILE A 156 4.12 -1.79 1.28
CA ILE A 156 3.59 -0.52 0.74
C ILE A 156 2.24 -0.72 0.02
N ALA A 157 1.91 -1.96 -0.34
CA ALA A 157 0.69 -2.26 -1.09
C ALA A 157 -0.60 -1.93 -0.31
N SER A 158 -0.54 -1.92 1.02
CA SER A 158 -1.66 -1.52 1.88
C SER A 158 -2.13 -0.07 1.64
N PHE A 159 -1.26 0.78 1.06
CA PHE A 159 -1.64 2.15 0.70
C PHE A 159 -2.76 2.21 -0.35
N ILE A 160 -2.88 1.20 -1.19
CA ILE A 160 -3.96 1.08 -2.18
C ILE A 160 -5.01 0.04 -1.79
N GLY A 161 -5.22 -0.21 -0.50
CA GLY A 161 -6.20 -1.17 -0.02
C GLY A 161 -5.83 -2.64 -0.25
N ALA A 162 -4.58 -2.96 -0.61
CA ALA A 162 -4.13 -4.33 -0.63
C ALA A 162 -3.90 -4.84 0.80
N GLY A 163 -4.19 -6.12 1.02
CA GLY A 163 -4.00 -6.77 2.30
C GLY A 163 -2.53 -6.97 2.71
N GLY A 164 -2.33 -7.70 3.78
CA GLY A 164 -1.03 -8.06 4.28
C GLY A 164 -0.51 -7.19 5.42
N LEU A 165 0.67 -7.52 5.93
CA LEU A 165 1.26 -6.88 7.12
C LEU A 165 1.46 -5.35 7.01
N GLY A 166 1.43 -4.80 5.80
CA GLY A 166 1.43 -3.36 5.56
C GLY A 166 0.21 -2.67 6.16
N VAL A 167 -0.94 -3.34 6.22
CA VAL A 167 -2.17 -2.84 6.86
C VAL A 167 -1.91 -2.50 8.33
N ALA A 168 -1.21 -3.36 9.07
CA ALA A 168 -0.87 -3.09 10.47
C ALA A 168 0.07 -1.88 10.59
N ILE A 169 1.01 -1.70 9.65
CA ILE A 169 1.93 -0.55 9.62
C ILE A 169 1.13 0.72 9.36
N TYR A 170 0.35 0.75 8.29
CA TYR A 170 -0.39 1.93 7.87
C TYR A 170 -1.46 2.31 8.91
N ARG A 171 -2.24 1.33 9.39
CA ARG A 171 -3.20 1.53 10.48
C ARG A 171 -2.53 2.05 11.75
N GLY A 172 -1.34 1.52 12.10
CA GLY A 172 -0.57 2.01 13.25
C GLY A 172 -0.10 3.45 13.08
N ILE A 173 0.27 3.86 11.87
CA ILE A 173 0.63 5.26 11.55
C ILE A 173 -0.60 6.16 11.66
N THR A 174 -1.69 5.80 10.97
CA THR A 174 -2.91 6.62 10.89
C THR A 174 -3.68 6.70 12.21
N THR A 175 -3.51 5.74 13.12
CA THR A 175 -4.08 5.76 14.47
C THR A 175 -3.07 6.12 15.57
N ASN A 176 -1.90 6.65 15.20
CA ASN A 176 -0.81 7.00 16.12
C ASN A 176 -0.45 5.88 17.12
N ASN A 177 -0.56 4.61 16.69
CA ASN A 177 -0.28 3.43 17.48
C ASN A 177 1.09 2.85 17.13
N ALA A 178 2.14 3.36 17.79
CA ALA A 178 3.51 2.93 17.55
C ALA A 178 3.73 1.41 17.79
N ALA A 179 2.99 0.80 18.71
CA ALA A 179 3.09 -0.64 18.98
C ALA A 179 2.60 -1.46 17.76
N MET A 180 1.51 -1.05 17.11
CA MET A 180 0.98 -1.69 15.91
C MET A 180 1.92 -1.53 14.71
N THR A 181 2.45 -0.32 14.48
CA THR A 181 3.44 -0.05 13.43
C THR A 181 4.68 -0.92 13.60
N LEU A 182 5.19 -1.04 14.83
CA LEU A 182 6.34 -1.88 15.14
C LEU A 182 6.05 -3.37 14.95
N CYS A 183 4.88 -3.87 15.36
CA CYS A 183 4.46 -5.25 15.13
C CYS A 183 4.49 -5.58 13.64
N GLY A 184 3.82 -4.80 12.81
CA GLY A 184 3.78 -5.01 11.36
C GLY A 184 5.16 -5.00 10.73
N SER A 185 5.96 -3.98 11.05
CA SER A 185 7.33 -3.82 10.53
C SER A 185 8.26 -4.96 10.93
N LEU A 186 8.19 -5.38 12.21
CA LEU A 186 9.02 -6.48 12.71
C LEU A 186 8.62 -7.82 12.08
N LEU A 187 7.33 -8.08 11.89
CA LEU A 187 6.83 -9.29 11.24
C LEU A 187 7.30 -9.38 9.79
N ILE A 188 7.25 -8.27 9.02
CA ILE A 188 7.82 -8.23 7.65
C ILE A 188 9.32 -8.53 7.68
N ALA A 189 10.06 -7.89 8.58
CA ALA A 189 11.50 -8.10 8.68
C ALA A 189 11.85 -9.55 9.05
N VAL A 190 11.14 -10.14 10.02
CA VAL A 190 11.32 -11.54 10.41
C VAL A 190 10.97 -12.48 9.26
N LEU A 191 9.84 -12.25 8.57
CA LEU A 191 9.45 -13.02 7.39
C LEU A 191 10.53 -12.98 6.31
N ALA A 192 11.02 -11.79 5.96
CA ALA A 192 12.07 -11.60 4.96
C ALA A 192 13.36 -12.34 5.36
N LEU A 193 13.80 -12.23 6.62
CA LEU A 193 15.00 -12.91 7.14
C LEU A 193 14.84 -14.44 7.16
N VAL A 194 13.69 -14.95 7.56
CA VAL A 194 13.41 -16.40 7.57
C VAL A 194 13.45 -16.94 6.14
N VAL A 195 12.77 -16.28 5.21
CA VAL A 195 12.75 -16.71 3.79
C VAL A 195 14.16 -16.60 3.19
N ASP A 196 14.90 -15.51 3.44
CA ASP A 196 16.28 -15.35 3.01
C ASP A 196 17.19 -16.48 3.55
N GLY A 197 17.07 -16.79 4.84
CA GLY A 197 17.82 -17.88 5.47
C GLY A 197 17.50 -19.24 4.85
N LEU A 198 16.23 -19.55 4.60
CA LEU A 198 15.79 -20.78 3.94
C LEU A 198 16.34 -20.87 2.51
N LEU A 199 16.25 -19.80 1.73
CA LEU A 199 16.81 -19.75 0.38
C LEU A 199 18.34 -19.89 0.39
N GLY A 200 19.04 -19.27 1.35
CA GLY A 200 20.49 -19.41 1.54
C GLY A 200 20.91 -20.84 1.89
N LEU A 201 20.12 -21.55 2.71
CA LEU A 201 20.35 -22.97 2.99
C LEU A 201 20.15 -23.84 1.74
N LEU A 202 19.12 -23.54 0.92
CA LEU A 202 18.87 -24.20 -0.34
C LEU A 202 20.02 -23.97 -1.33
N GLU A 203 20.49 -22.75 -1.46
CA GLU A 203 21.63 -22.37 -2.31
C GLU A 203 22.89 -23.16 -1.93
N ARG A 204 23.26 -23.19 -0.64
CA ARG A 204 24.41 -23.96 -0.13
C ARG A 204 24.30 -25.46 -0.41
N GLN A 205 23.09 -26.04 -0.36
CA GLN A 205 22.86 -27.45 -0.66
C GLN A 205 22.98 -27.73 -2.17
N LEU A 206 22.60 -26.81 -3.04
CA LEU A 206 22.71 -26.94 -4.50
C LEU A 206 24.15 -26.86 -4.99
N GLN A 207 24.99 -26.06 -4.33
CA GLN A 207 26.41 -25.92 -4.65
C GLN A 207 27.24 -27.16 -4.28
N LYS A 208 26.76 -28.04 -3.38
CA LYS A 208 27.45 -29.27 -3.01
C LYS A 208 27.34 -30.34 -4.10
N ARG A 209 28.44 -30.68 -4.75
CA ARG A 209 28.61 -31.52 -5.95
C ARG A 209 28.01 -32.95 -5.94
N HIS A 210 27.45 -33.46 -4.84
CA HIS A 210 27.06 -34.88 -4.70
C HIS A 210 25.56 -35.16 -4.62
N ALA A 211 24.70 -34.31 -5.22
CA ALA A 211 23.26 -34.28 -4.90
C ALA A 211 22.29 -34.67 -6.02
N GLN A 212 22.65 -35.54 -6.97
CA GLN A 212 21.71 -35.89 -8.08
C GLN A 212 20.39 -36.53 -7.60
N ARG A 213 20.41 -37.31 -6.51
CA ARG A 213 19.18 -37.91 -5.91
C ARG A 213 18.43 -36.89 -5.02
N ARG A 214 19.14 -35.94 -4.41
CA ARG A 214 18.55 -34.84 -3.61
C ARG A 214 17.92 -33.76 -4.50
N ARG A 215 18.47 -33.49 -5.69
CA ARG A 215 17.88 -32.55 -6.67
C ARG A 215 16.43 -32.85 -6.98
N LYS A 216 16.07 -34.12 -7.25
CA LYS A 216 14.68 -34.51 -7.53
C LYS A 216 13.74 -34.25 -6.34
N ARG A 217 14.19 -34.55 -5.11
CA ARG A 217 13.39 -34.29 -3.90
C ARG A 217 13.22 -32.78 -3.65
N MET A 218 14.20 -31.98 -3.98
CA MET A 218 14.18 -30.53 -3.81
C MET A 218 13.27 -29.87 -4.86
N TYR A 219 13.34 -30.25 -6.13
CA TYR A 219 12.37 -29.80 -7.15
C TYR A 219 10.94 -30.20 -6.77
N ALA A 220 10.77 -31.39 -6.17
CA ALA A 220 9.48 -31.81 -5.64
C ALA A 220 9.03 -30.97 -4.43
N LEU A 221 9.95 -30.53 -3.56
CA LEU A 221 9.65 -29.70 -2.40
C LEU A 221 9.34 -28.26 -2.80
N VAL A 222 10.08 -27.69 -3.75
CA VAL A 222 9.78 -26.39 -4.36
C VAL A 222 8.44 -26.44 -5.10
N ALA A 223 8.20 -27.48 -5.91
CA ALA A 223 6.92 -27.68 -6.59
C ALA A 223 5.76 -27.87 -5.58
N LEU A 224 5.99 -28.56 -4.46
CA LEU A 224 4.99 -28.75 -3.41
C LEU A 224 4.66 -27.41 -2.71
N VAL A 225 5.67 -26.61 -2.38
CA VAL A 225 5.48 -25.25 -1.81
C VAL A 225 4.72 -24.37 -2.80
N LEU A 226 5.05 -24.43 -4.09
CA LEU A 226 4.35 -23.73 -5.15
C LEU A 226 2.88 -24.19 -5.30
N ILE A 227 2.64 -25.50 -5.25
CA ILE A 227 1.29 -26.08 -5.34
C ILE A 227 0.46 -25.72 -4.10
N VAL A 228 1.06 -25.76 -2.90
CA VAL A 228 0.38 -25.38 -1.65
C VAL A 228 0.06 -23.89 -1.65
N ALA A 229 0.95 -23.06 -2.15
CA ALA A 229 0.74 -21.62 -2.22
C ALA A 229 -0.33 -21.23 -3.26
N VAL A 230 -0.26 -21.80 -4.47
CA VAL A 230 -1.27 -21.59 -5.53
C VAL A 230 -2.59 -22.28 -5.17
N GLY A 231 -2.54 -23.45 -4.55
CA GLY A 231 -3.73 -24.16 -4.08
C GLY A 231 -4.40 -23.47 -2.89
N GLY A 232 -3.62 -22.86 -2.00
CA GLY A 232 -4.11 -22.06 -0.88
C GLY A 232 -4.83 -20.79 -1.34
N THR A 233 -4.26 -20.07 -2.29
CA THR A 233 -4.91 -18.88 -2.88
C THR A 233 -6.17 -19.24 -3.68
N ALA A 234 -6.14 -20.36 -4.42
CA ALA A 234 -7.31 -20.83 -5.19
C ALA A 234 -8.44 -21.37 -4.28
N LEU A 235 -8.11 -21.96 -3.14
CA LEU A 235 -9.10 -22.41 -2.15
C LEU A 235 -9.71 -21.21 -1.40
N TYR A 236 -8.91 -20.20 -1.12
CA TYR A 236 -9.38 -18.96 -0.49
C TYR A 236 -10.31 -18.16 -1.43
N SER A 237 -10.02 -18.12 -2.73
CA SER A 237 -10.89 -17.46 -3.72
C SER A 237 -12.11 -18.29 -4.14
N GLY A 238 -12.16 -19.56 -3.84
CA GLY A 238 -13.24 -20.49 -4.26
C GLY A 238 -14.46 -20.56 -3.31
N GLN A 239 -14.41 -19.89 -2.14
CA GLN A 239 -15.52 -19.84 -1.18
C GLN A 239 -16.39 -18.57 -1.29
N ARG A 240 -16.37 -17.90 -2.44
CA ARG A 240 -17.21 -16.72 -2.66
C ARG A 240 -18.67 -17.13 -2.89
N GLY A 241 -19.45 -17.14 -1.80
CA GLY A 241 -20.87 -16.82 -1.84
C GLY A 241 -21.04 -15.34 -2.19
N ASP A 242 -22.26 -14.84 -2.25
CA ASP A 242 -22.52 -13.41 -2.43
C ASP A 242 -21.79 -12.62 -1.34
N THR A 243 -20.71 -11.95 -1.69
CA THR A 243 -19.83 -11.20 -0.79
C THR A 243 -19.97 -9.72 -1.09
N ILE A 244 -20.19 -8.91 -0.07
CA ILE A 244 -20.20 -7.44 -0.13
C ILE A 244 -18.80 -6.93 0.20
N HIS A 245 -18.20 -6.17 -0.69
CA HIS A 245 -16.88 -5.56 -0.50
C HIS A 245 -17.04 -4.14 0.02
N ILE A 246 -16.62 -3.92 1.26
CA ILE A 246 -16.68 -2.61 1.92
C ILE A 246 -15.29 -1.98 1.96
N ALA A 247 -15.16 -0.72 1.52
CA ALA A 247 -13.95 0.06 1.70
C ALA A 247 -14.12 1.09 2.82
N THR A 248 -13.02 1.44 3.51
CA THR A 248 -13.00 2.57 4.44
C THR A 248 -11.79 3.46 4.22
N LYS A 249 -11.94 4.74 4.53
CA LYS A 249 -10.82 5.70 4.53
C LYS A 249 -9.92 5.47 5.76
N PRO A 250 -8.67 5.99 5.76
CA PRO A 250 -7.72 5.78 6.85
C PRO A 250 -7.95 6.71 8.07
N MET A 251 -9.17 6.77 8.57
CA MET A 251 -9.59 7.60 9.70
C MET A 251 -10.25 6.75 10.79
N THR A 252 -10.15 7.17 12.05
CA THR A 252 -10.64 6.39 13.20
C THR A 252 -12.12 6.06 13.10
N GLU A 253 -12.96 7.05 12.80
CA GLU A 253 -14.41 6.86 12.66
C GLU A 253 -14.77 5.96 11.47
N GLN A 254 -14.00 6.00 10.39
CA GLN A 254 -14.21 5.16 9.22
C GLN A 254 -13.96 3.68 9.53
N TYR A 255 -12.94 3.38 10.34
CA TYR A 255 -12.70 2.01 10.81
C TYR A 255 -13.89 1.50 11.66
N ILE A 256 -14.44 2.36 12.54
CA ILE A 256 -15.60 2.02 13.36
C ILE A 256 -16.83 1.79 12.48
N LEU A 257 -17.09 2.69 11.53
CA LEU A 257 -18.23 2.56 10.62
C LEU A 257 -18.13 1.31 9.74
N GLY A 258 -16.92 0.99 9.24
CA GLY A 258 -16.69 -0.24 8.48
C GLY A 258 -17.01 -1.50 9.27
N GLU A 259 -16.50 -1.62 10.50
CA GLU A 259 -16.80 -2.74 11.39
C GLU A 259 -18.29 -2.81 11.77
N MET A 260 -18.93 -1.67 11.95
CA MET A 260 -20.39 -1.64 12.22
C MET A 260 -21.20 -2.14 11.03
N LEU A 261 -20.84 -1.73 9.80
CA LEU A 261 -21.50 -2.18 8.58
C LEU A 261 -21.30 -3.67 8.36
N ASP A 262 -20.08 -4.18 8.58
CA ASP A 262 -19.73 -5.59 8.53
C ASP A 262 -20.65 -6.40 9.47
N ILE A 263 -20.66 -6.06 10.76
CA ILE A 263 -21.49 -6.72 11.78
C ILE A 263 -22.98 -6.67 11.42
N LEU A 264 -23.49 -5.53 10.97
CA LEU A 264 -24.92 -5.37 10.65
C LEU A 264 -25.32 -6.20 9.43
N ILE A 265 -24.50 -6.21 8.38
CA ILE A 265 -24.77 -6.99 7.17
C ILE A 265 -24.76 -8.47 7.47
N GLU A 266 -23.75 -8.96 8.20
CA GLU A 266 -23.65 -10.38 8.54
C GLU A 266 -24.71 -10.85 9.55
N GLN A 267 -25.19 -9.96 10.44
CA GLN A 267 -26.27 -10.29 11.39
C GLN A 267 -27.66 -10.35 10.74
N ASP A 268 -27.91 -9.46 9.78
CA ASP A 268 -29.26 -9.27 9.21
C ASP A 268 -29.45 -9.96 7.87
N THR A 269 -28.36 -10.52 7.29
CA THR A 269 -28.39 -11.19 5.97
C THR A 269 -27.53 -12.47 5.99
N ASP A 270 -27.68 -13.28 4.92
CA ASP A 270 -26.82 -14.45 4.68
C ASP A 270 -25.60 -14.08 3.80
N LEU A 271 -25.28 -12.77 3.65
CA LEU A 271 -24.14 -12.28 2.87
C LEU A 271 -22.85 -12.33 3.69
N ASN A 272 -21.74 -12.59 3.02
CA ASN A 272 -20.42 -12.42 3.63
C ASN A 272 -19.95 -10.98 3.38
N VAL A 273 -19.10 -10.46 4.26
CA VAL A 273 -18.47 -9.16 4.08
C VAL A 273 -16.95 -9.31 3.95
N GLU A 274 -16.38 -8.64 2.95
CA GLU A 274 -14.94 -8.45 2.82
C GLU A 274 -14.62 -6.97 3.08
N LEU A 275 -14.10 -6.66 4.26
CA LEU A 275 -13.84 -5.30 4.71
C LEU A 275 -12.39 -4.87 4.42
N THR A 276 -12.21 -3.99 3.44
CA THR A 276 -10.93 -3.35 3.13
C THR A 276 -10.77 -2.04 3.89
N GLN A 277 -10.01 -2.06 4.98
CA GLN A 277 -9.87 -0.92 5.87
C GLN A 277 -8.68 -0.03 5.52
N GLY A 278 -8.92 1.30 5.57
CA GLY A 278 -7.86 2.30 5.50
C GLY A 278 -7.23 2.43 4.11
N VAL A 279 -8.06 2.51 3.07
CA VAL A 279 -7.58 2.77 1.71
C VAL A 279 -6.92 4.15 1.68
N GLY A 280 -5.59 4.17 1.49
CA GLY A 280 -4.80 5.41 1.41
C GLY A 280 -5.25 6.27 0.24
N GLY A 281 -5.12 7.59 0.37
CA GLY A 281 -5.70 8.53 -0.60
C GLY A 281 -7.22 8.69 -0.48
N GLY A 282 -7.87 7.94 0.44
CA GLY A 282 -9.29 8.08 0.75
C GLY A 282 -10.18 8.02 -0.49
N THR A 283 -11.10 8.98 -0.63
CA THR A 283 -12.08 9.06 -1.72
C THR A 283 -11.43 8.97 -3.11
N SER A 284 -10.27 9.59 -3.29
CA SER A 284 -9.57 9.62 -4.60
C SER A 284 -9.15 8.23 -5.10
N ASN A 285 -8.92 7.28 -4.18
CA ASN A 285 -8.61 5.89 -4.53
C ASN A 285 -9.83 4.97 -4.41
N ILE A 286 -10.78 5.25 -3.51
CA ILE A 286 -11.99 4.43 -3.33
C ILE A 286 -12.94 4.59 -4.52
N MET A 287 -13.17 5.81 -5.01
CA MET A 287 -14.10 6.05 -6.12
C MET A 287 -13.77 5.24 -7.39
N PRO A 288 -12.52 5.22 -7.89
CA PRO A 288 -12.17 4.33 -8.99
C PRO A 288 -12.43 2.84 -8.69
N GLY A 289 -12.24 2.40 -7.44
CA GLY A 289 -12.58 1.04 -7.01
C GLY A 289 -14.08 0.75 -7.04
N MET A 290 -14.92 1.73 -6.67
CA MET A 290 -16.38 1.64 -6.80
C MET A 290 -16.80 1.55 -8.27
N GLU A 291 -16.27 2.42 -9.13
CA GLU A 291 -16.57 2.42 -10.57
C GLU A 291 -16.14 1.12 -11.27
N ASN A 292 -15.04 0.50 -10.84
CA ASN A 292 -14.56 -0.77 -11.36
C ASN A 292 -15.28 -2.00 -10.78
N GLY A 293 -16.11 -1.81 -9.72
CA GLY A 293 -16.76 -2.91 -9.00
C GLY A 293 -15.80 -3.68 -8.08
N ASP A 294 -14.70 -3.06 -7.64
CA ASP A 294 -13.81 -3.62 -6.62
C ASP A 294 -14.44 -3.50 -5.22
N PHE A 295 -15.29 -2.48 -5.02
CA PHE A 295 -16.04 -2.22 -3.82
C PHE A 295 -17.53 -2.02 -4.14
N ASP A 296 -18.40 -2.47 -3.23
CA ASP A 296 -19.84 -2.34 -3.32
C ASP A 296 -20.37 -1.19 -2.44
N LEU A 297 -19.64 -0.87 -1.35
CA LEU A 297 -20.09 0.09 -0.34
C LEU A 297 -18.89 0.77 0.33
N TYR A 298 -19.03 2.06 0.65
CA TYR A 298 -18.10 2.75 1.55
C TYR A 298 -18.77 3.90 2.29
N PRO A 299 -18.34 4.23 3.52
CA PRO A 299 -18.77 5.41 4.25
C PRO A 299 -18.20 6.69 3.60
N GLU A 300 -19.06 7.62 3.22
CA GLU A 300 -18.64 8.88 2.62
C GLU A 300 -19.29 10.08 3.30
N TYR A 301 -18.73 11.25 3.09
CA TYR A 301 -19.24 12.52 3.60
C TYR A 301 -19.82 13.34 2.46
N THR A 302 -21.01 13.92 2.69
CA THR A 302 -21.75 14.67 1.68
C THR A 302 -20.96 15.81 1.07
N GLY A 303 -20.22 16.58 1.89
CA GLY A 303 -19.34 17.64 1.41
C GLY A 303 -18.19 17.12 0.54
N THR A 304 -17.62 15.95 0.85
CA THR A 304 -16.59 15.32 0.01
C THR A 304 -17.20 14.82 -1.31
N GLY A 305 -18.36 14.17 -1.25
CA GLY A 305 -19.09 13.77 -2.45
C GLY A 305 -19.37 14.96 -3.38
N TRP A 306 -19.77 16.09 -2.81
CA TRP A 306 -20.09 17.30 -3.54
C TRP A 306 -18.85 17.99 -4.16
N ASN A 307 -17.86 18.33 -3.33
CA ASN A 307 -16.73 19.14 -3.79
C ASN A 307 -15.59 18.30 -4.41
N THR A 308 -15.35 17.07 -3.93
CA THR A 308 -14.21 16.27 -4.41
C THR A 308 -14.60 15.34 -5.56
N VAL A 309 -15.77 14.68 -5.47
CA VAL A 309 -16.22 13.73 -6.50
C VAL A 309 -16.92 14.46 -7.65
N LEU A 310 -18.00 15.20 -7.36
CA LEU A 310 -18.75 15.95 -8.37
C LEU A 310 -18.04 17.22 -8.84
N LYS A 311 -16.99 17.66 -8.11
CA LYS A 311 -16.20 18.87 -8.39
C LYS A 311 -17.06 20.15 -8.44
N GLU A 312 -18.10 20.18 -7.65
CA GLU A 312 -18.92 21.36 -7.49
C GLU A 312 -18.16 22.45 -6.71
N THR A 313 -18.22 23.67 -7.19
CA THR A 313 -17.50 24.81 -6.59
C THR A 313 -18.26 25.52 -5.46
N SER A 314 -19.57 25.21 -5.32
CA SER A 314 -20.38 25.72 -4.22
C SER A 314 -20.16 24.89 -2.95
N VAL A 315 -20.27 25.52 -1.80
CA VAL A 315 -20.27 24.83 -0.51
C VAL A 315 -21.54 23.97 -0.42
N TYR A 316 -21.37 22.72 0.03
CA TYR A 316 -22.48 21.80 0.26
C TYR A 316 -23.38 22.31 1.42
N SER A 317 -24.69 22.16 1.26
CA SER A 317 -25.69 22.33 2.32
C SER A 317 -26.69 21.19 2.29
N GLU A 318 -27.30 20.87 3.44
CA GLU A 318 -28.18 19.69 3.59
C GLU A 318 -29.42 19.73 2.67
N ASP A 319 -29.91 20.90 2.30
CA ASP A 319 -31.02 21.08 1.34
C ASP A 319 -30.66 20.60 -0.08
N ARG A 320 -29.37 20.39 -0.37
CA ARG A 320 -28.86 19.86 -1.64
C ARG A 320 -28.64 18.34 -1.64
N PHE A 321 -29.05 17.63 -0.60
CA PHE A 321 -28.84 16.19 -0.55
C PHE A 321 -29.52 15.47 -1.74
N SER A 322 -30.70 15.88 -2.15
CA SER A 322 -31.37 15.32 -3.33
C SER A 322 -30.61 15.56 -4.63
N ASP A 323 -29.94 16.71 -4.76
CA ASP A 323 -29.14 17.04 -5.95
C ASP A 323 -27.87 16.14 -5.97
N LEU A 324 -27.23 15.96 -4.81
CA LEU A 324 -26.10 15.05 -4.64
C LEU A 324 -26.47 13.59 -5.01
N GLU A 325 -27.59 13.10 -4.45
CA GLU A 325 -28.10 11.76 -4.70
C GLU A 325 -28.40 11.51 -6.18
N GLN A 326 -29.05 12.48 -6.83
CA GLN A 326 -29.38 12.41 -8.25
C GLN A 326 -28.11 12.43 -9.11
N ALA A 327 -27.14 13.30 -8.82
CA ALA A 327 -25.90 13.38 -9.58
C ALA A 327 -25.07 12.09 -9.48
N TYR A 328 -25.01 11.47 -8.29
CA TYR A 328 -24.34 10.17 -8.14
C TYR A 328 -25.02 9.04 -8.89
N ALA A 329 -26.36 9.06 -8.96
CA ALA A 329 -27.11 8.07 -9.73
C ALA A 329 -26.90 8.26 -11.24
N ASP A 330 -26.87 9.50 -11.72
CA ASP A 330 -26.78 9.80 -13.15
C ASP A 330 -25.34 9.64 -13.69
N ASP A 331 -24.32 10.06 -12.92
CA ASP A 331 -22.93 10.12 -13.39
C ASP A 331 -22.14 8.84 -13.07
N TYR A 332 -22.47 8.14 -11.96
CA TYR A 332 -21.69 7.01 -11.45
C TYR A 332 -22.48 5.72 -11.27
N ASP A 333 -23.80 5.71 -11.50
CA ASP A 333 -24.70 4.57 -11.19
C ASP A 333 -24.59 4.13 -9.71
N MET A 334 -24.39 5.10 -8.81
CA MET A 334 -24.24 4.90 -7.38
C MET A 334 -25.38 5.53 -6.59
N ARG A 335 -25.70 4.97 -5.45
CA ARG A 335 -26.78 5.42 -4.59
C ARG A 335 -26.28 5.78 -3.18
N TRP A 336 -26.69 6.94 -2.69
CA TRP A 336 -26.61 7.27 -1.29
C TRP A 336 -27.71 6.52 -0.51
N ILE A 337 -27.32 5.74 0.52
CA ILE A 337 -28.29 4.93 1.29
C ILE A 337 -28.96 5.78 2.38
N GLY A 338 -28.27 6.81 2.86
CA GLY A 338 -28.73 7.71 3.90
C GLY A 338 -27.59 8.53 4.48
N MET A 339 -27.89 9.33 5.50
CA MET A 339 -26.91 10.12 6.23
C MET A 339 -26.71 9.56 7.63
N TYR A 340 -25.48 9.61 8.11
CA TYR A 340 -25.17 9.35 9.52
C TYR A 340 -25.71 10.47 10.39
N GLY A 341 -26.00 10.17 11.65
CA GLY A 341 -26.52 11.15 12.61
C GLY A 341 -25.46 12.09 13.21
N PHE A 342 -24.29 12.24 12.59
CA PHE A 342 -23.21 13.11 13.05
C PHE A 342 -22.63 13.95 11.93
N ASN A 343 -22.00 15.06 12.31
CA ASN A 343 -21.28 15.94 11.39
C ASN A 343 -19.77 15.76 11.57
N ASN A 344 -19.07 15.48 10.47
CA ASN A 344 -17.62 15.48 10.43
C ASN A 344 -17.15 16.68 9.61
N THR A 345 -16.51 17.64 10.28
CA THR A 345 -16.03 18.86 9.64
C THR A 345 -14.57 19.14 10.05
N TYR A 346 -13.96 20.09 9.38
CA TYR A 346 -12.59 20.53 9.66
C TYR A 346 -12.55 21.53 10.82
N ARG A 347 -11.48 21.47 11.61
CA ARG A 347 -11.09 22.48 12.58
C ARG A 347 -9.60 22.76 12.51
N LEU A 348 -9.19 23.97 12.83
CA LEU A 348 -7.77 24.31 12.99
C LEU A 348 -7.30 23.93 14.39
N ALA A 349 -6.15 23.29 14.46
CA ALA A 349 -5.46 22.97 15.70
C ALA A 349 -4.05 23.56 15.67
N VAL A 350 -3.58 24.01 16.83
CA VAL A 350 -2.23 24.53 17.01
C VAL A 350 -1.52 23.79 18.13
N ASN A 351 -0.19 23.76 18.08
CA ASN A 351 0.58 23.23 19.19
C ASN A 351 0.33 24.09 20.45
N ARG A 352 0.12 23.47 21.61
CA ARG A 352 -0.17 24.15 22.88
C ARG A 352 0.91 25.18 23.21
N SER A 353 2.18 24.91 22.98
CA SER A 353 3.25 25.83 23.22
C SER A 353 3.16 27.12 22.34
N ILE A 354 2.65 26.95 21.11
CA ILE A 354 2.41 28.08 20.20
C ILE A 354 1.18 28.86 20.67
N ALA A 355 0.10 28.18 21.07
CA ALA A 355 -1.09 28.83 21.63
C ALA A 355 -0.76 29.66 22.87
N GLU A 356 0.04 29.11 23.79
CA GLU A 356 0.50 29.83 24.99
C GLU A 356 1.47 30.97 24.67
N GLN A 357 2.39 30.77 23.71
CA GLN A 357 3.39 31.79 23.33
C GLN A 357 2.76 33.05 22.74
N TYR A 358 1.69 32.86 21.94
CA TYR A 358 1.05 33.95 21.21
C TYR A 358 -0.33 34.32 21.77
N ASP A 359 -0.77 33.69 22.89
CA ASP A 359 -2.08 33.90 23.53
C ASP A 359 -3.25 33.68 22.55
N LEU A 360 -3.20 32.56 21.81
CA LEU A 360 -4.17 32.23 20.78
C LEU A 360 -5.42 31.56 21.38
N ALA A 361 -6.59 32.13 21.10
CA ALA A 361 -7.88 31.58 21.49
C ALA A 361 -8.86 31.41 20.31
N THR A 362 -8.62 32.12 19.22
CA THR A 362 -9.49 32.13 18.04
C THR A 362 -8.69 31.96 16.75
N THR A 363 -9.38 31.60 15.66
CA THR A 363 -8.76 31.57 14.31
C THR A 363 -8.25 32.98 13.90
N SER A 364 -8.94 34.00 14.32
CA SER A 364 -8.50 35.40 14.05
C SER A 364 -7.21 35.76 14.79
N ASP A 365 -6.97 35.23 16.01
CA ASP A 365 -5.69 35.41 16.71
C ASP A 365 -4.57 34.66 15.96
N LEU A 366 -4.87 33.44 15.48
CA LEU A 366 -3.94 32.66 14.66
C LEU A 366 -3.57 33.41 13.37
N ALA A 367 -4.56 34.03 12.69
CA ALA A 367 -4.33 34.78 11.47
C ALA A 367 -3.33 35.93 11.68
N ALA A 368 -3.36 36.60 12.85
CA ALA A 368 -2.45 37.69 13.17
C ALA A 368 -0.97 37.30 13.28
N VAL A 369 -0.67 36.03 13.53
CA VAL A 369 0.69 35.50 13.72
C VAL A 369 1.09 34.44 12.66
N ALA A 370 0.20 34.08 11.77
CA ALA A 370 0.37 32.98 10.82
C ALA A 370 1.63 33.10 9.94
N GLU A 371 2.07 34.32 9.60
CA GLU A 371 3.29 34.52 8.81
C GLU A 371 4.57 34.02 9.52
N ALA A 372 4.56 33.87 10.83
CA ALA A 372 5.67 33.30 11.58
C ALA A 372 5.59 31.78 11.76
N LEU A 373 4.49 31.15 11.34
CA LEU A 373 4.16 29.77 11.62
C LEU A 373 4.20 28.89 10.37
N THR A 374 4.41 27.58 10.61
CA THR A 374 4.35 26.52 9.61
C THR A 374 3.02 25.77 9.73
N PHE A 375 2.25 25.74 8.65
CA PHE A 375 1.02 24.97 8.56
C PHE A 375 1.25 23.65 7.83
N GLY A 376 0.79 22.54 8.38
CA GLY A 376 0.86 21.23 7.75
C GLY A 376 -0.52 20.59 7.62
N ALA A 377 -0.82 20.02 6.47
CA ALA A 377 -2.06 19.29 6.22
C ALA A 377 -1.88 18.24 5.13
N GLU A 378 -2.86 17.39 4.95
CA GLU A 378 -2.95 16.48 3.83
C GLU A 378 -3.16 17.24 2.51
N TYR A 379 -2.62 16.64 1.41
CA TYR A 379 -2.67 17.19 0.06
C TYR A 379 -4.08 17.60 -0.35
N ASP A 380 -5.09 16.74 -0.09
CA ASP A 380 -6.48 17.01 -0.46
C ASP A 380 -7.02 18.30 0.16
N TYR A 381 -6.59 18.65 1.38
CA TYR A 381 -7.01 19.89 2.04
C TYR A 381 -6.50 21.15 1.32
N PHE A 382 -5.32 21.09 0.71
CA PHE A 382 -4.77 22.20 -0.08
C PHE A 382 -5.48 22.37 -1.43
N GLU A 383 -6.01 21.28 -2.00
CA GLU A 383 -6.66 21.30 -3.32
C GLU A 383 -8.17 21.59 -3.25
N ARG A 384 -8.79 21.37 -2.09
CA ARG A 384 -10.24 21.56 -1.93
C ARG A 384 -10.64 23.05 -2.05
N GLU A 385 -11.80 23.30 -2.69
CA GLU A 385 -12.41 24.63 -2.78
C GLU A 385 -12.81 25.20 -1.41
N ASP A 386 -13.21 24.35 -0.46
CA ASP A 386 -13.54 24.67 0.93
C ASP A 386 -12.36 24.44 1.90
N GLY A 387 -11.15 24.22 1.39
CA GLY A 387 -9.95 23.88 2.16
C GLY A 387 -9.08 25.09 2.52
N TYR A 388 -7.76 24.86 2.46
CA TYR A 388 -6.74 25.83 2.91
C TYR A 388 -6.92 27.24 2.34
N ASN A 389 -7.12 27.34 1.01
CA ASN A 389 -7.24 28.63 0.35
C ASN A 389 -8.50 29.40 0.78
N ALA A 390 -9.63 28.70 0.97
CA ALA A 390 -10.87 29.30 1.44
C ALA A 390 -10.74 29.85 2.87
N VAL A 391 -10.14 29.07 3.77
CA VAL A 391 -9.91 29.49 5.15
C VAL A 391 -8.94 30.69 5.20
N CYS A 392 -7.84 30.63 4.45
CA CYS A 392 -6.88 31.74 4.39
C CYS A 392 -7.53 33.00 3.84
N GLN A 393 -8.40 32.91 2.86
CA GLN A 393 -9.12 34.07 2.32
C GLN A 393 -10.16 34.62 3.30
N ALA A 394 -10.89 33.72 4.00
CA ALA A 394 -11.92 34.14 4.95
C ALA A 394 -11.38 34.91 6.15
N TYR A 395 -10.18 34.58 6.60
CA TYR A 395 -9.53 35.20 7.78
C TYR A 395 -8.39 36.17 7.41
N ASP A 396 -8.18 36.48 6.12
CA ASP A 396 -7.01 37.25 5.62
C ASP A 396 -5.69 36.69 6.19
N MET A 397 -5.58 35.36 6.22
CA MET A 397 -4.51 34.60 6.88
C MET A 397 -3.48 34.14 5.87
N ARG A 398 -2.21 34.22 6.22
CA ARG A 398 -1.11 33.72 5.40
C ARG A 398 -0.06 33.08 6.28
N PHE A 399 0.14 31.78 6.11
CA PHE A 399 1.22 31.08 6.79
C PHE A 399 2.57 31.32 6.11
N GLY A 400 3.63 31.41 6.93
CA GLY A 400 4.99 31.62 6.43
C GLY A 400 5.53 30.41 5.65
N GLN A 401 5.13 29.22 6.04
CA GLN A 401 5.45 27.97 5.35
C GLN A 401 4.25 27.03 5.36
N THR A 402 4.14 26.20 4.32
CA THR A 402 3.18 25.10 4.25
C THR A 402 3.91 23.78 4.01
N MET A 403 3.39 22.69 4.55
CA MET A 403 3.95 21.35 4.43
C MET A 403 2.84 20.35 4.08
N ASP A 404 3.04 19.61 2.97
CA ASP A 404 2.21 18.47 2.64
C ASP A 404 2.58 17.28 3.52
N LEU A 405 1.59 16.67 4.17
CA LEU A 405 1.77 15.53 5.06
C LEU A 405 0.73 14.44 4.76
N ASP A 406 1.13 13.20 4.98
CA ASP A 406 0.14 12.13 5.06
C ASP A 406 -0.79 12.36 6.24
N ILE A 407 -2.07 12.02 6.09
CA ILE A 407 -3.13 12.24 7.09
C ILE A 407 -2.77 11.65 8.47
N GLY A 408 -2.07 10.53 8.51
CA GLY A 408 -1.61 9.90 9.76
C GLY A 408 -0.38 10.55 10.36
N LEU A 409 0.41 11.31 9.59
CA LEU A 409 1.67 11.91 10.05
C LEU A 409 1.51 13.33 10.59
N LYS A 410 0.44 14.05 10.24
CA LYS A 410 0.23 15.45 10.65
C LYS A 410 0.20 15.63 12.18
N TYR A 411 -0.41 14.69 12.92
CA TYR A 411 -0.45 14.74 14.39
C TYR A 411 0.92 14.55 15.01
N GLN A 412 1.71 13.63 14.46
CA GLN A 412 3.08 13.41 14.92
C GLN A 412 3.97 14.62 14.61
N ALA A 413 3.83 15.21 13.42
CA ALA A 413 4.56 16.41 13.02
C ALA A 413 4.22 17.60 13.95
N LEU A 414 2.93 17.76 14.31
CA LEU A 414 2.47 18.78 15.25
C LEU A 414 3.06 18.56 16.65
N SER A 415 2.98 17.34 17.17
CA SER A 415 3.50 17.01 18.51
C SER A 415 5.02 17.15 18.63
N GLN A 416 5.75 16.94 17.52
CA GLN A 416 7.21 17.10 17.45
C GLN A 416 7.64 18.54 17.13
N GLY A 417 6.71 19.46 16.93
CA GLY A 417 7.01 20.85 16.58
C GLY A 417 7.63 21.02 15.18
N GLN A 418 7.39 20.05 14.27
CA GLN A 418 7.79 20.18 12.87
C GLN A 418 6.83 21.09 12.09
N ILE A 419 5.58 21.16 12.54
CA ILE A 419 4.57 22.15 12.14
C ILE A 419 3.98 22.77 13.38
N ASP A 420 3.47 23.98 13.27
CA ASP A 420 2.91 24.77 14.36
C ASP A 420 1.38 24.70 14.40
N ALA A 421 0.77 24.56 13.24
CA ALA A 421 -0.67 24.48 13.06
C ALA A 421 -1.03 23.41 12.01
N THR A 422 -2.23 22.83 12.14
CA THR A 422 -2.77 21.84 11.20
C THR A 422 -4.30 21.91 11.17
N VAL A 423 -4.89 21.21 10.20
CA VAL A 423 -6.33 20.91 10.18
C VAL A 423 -6.59 19.54 10.82
N VAL A 424 -7.66 19.43 11.59
CA VAL A 424 -8.13 18.19 12.21
C VAL A 424 -9.59 17.96 11.87
N PHE A 425 -10.01 16.70 11.90
CA PHE A 425 -11.43 16.34 11.76
C PHE A 425 -12.11 16.29 13.13
N THR A 426 -13.35 16.74 13.21
CA THR A 426 -14.11 16.74 14.48
C THR A 426 -14.39 15.34 15.02
N THR A 427 -14.19 14.31 14.22
CA THR A 427 -14.37 12.88 14.58
C THR A 427 -13.04 12.16 14.80
N ASP A 428 -11.91 12.86 14.69
CA ASP A 428 -10.60 12.24 14.92
C ASP A 428 -10.41 11.81 16.38
N GLY A 429 -10.12 10.52 16.58
CA GLY A 429 -9.79 9.96 17.89
C GLY A 429 -8.32 10.15 18.29
N GLN A 430 -7.54 10.90 17.54
CA GLN A 430 -6.09 11.06 17.70
C GLN A 430 -5.69 12.39 18.33
N GLU A 431 -6.53 13.00 19.13
CA GLU A 431 -6.09 14.21 19.85
C GLU A 431 -4.87 13.89 20.72
N PRO A 432 -3.65 14.31 20.36
CA PRO A 432 -2.53 14.21 21.27
C PRO A 432 -2.88 15.02 22.52
N ARG A 433 -2.67 14.48 23.71
CA ARG A 433 -2.87 15.18 25.00
C ARG A 433 -2.12 16.52 25.12
N GLU A 434 -1.26 16.81 24.13
CA GLU A 434 -0.42 18.00 24.01
C GLU A 434 -0.98 19.03 23.02
N VAL A 435 -2.01 18.69 22.24
CA VAL A 435 -2.77 19.66 21.43
C VAL A 435 -3.67 20.44 22.37
N ALA A 436 -3.74 21.75 22.22
CA ALA A 436 -4.63 22.58 23.02
C ALA A 436 -6.06 22.07 22.80
N GLU A 437 -6.73 21.61 23.88
CA GLU A 437 -8.14 21.20 23.86
C GLU A 437 -9.10 22.34 23.49
N ASP A 438 -8.60 23.56 23.45
CA ASP A 438 -9.30 24.73 22.94
C ASP A 438 -9.10 24.79 21.43
N PHE A 439 -9.96 24.09 20.69
CA PHE A 439 -10.18 24.38 19.28
C PHE A 439 -10.43 25.89 19.14
N LEU A 440 -9.70 26.54 18.25
CA LEU A 440 -9.89 27.95 18.01
C LEU A 440 -11.36 28.18 17.59
N ARG A 441 -12.18 28.61 18.53
CA ARG A 441 -13.61 28.82 18.35
C ARG A 441 -13.85 30.23 17.84
N ASP A 442 -14.10 30.38 16.56
CA ASP A 442 -14.83 31.56 16.09
C ASP A 442 -16.34 31.26 16.13
N ARG A 443 -17.10 32.15 16.79
CA ARG A 443 -18.54 31.94 17.05
C ARG A 443 -19.44 32.25 15.87
N ASP A 444 -18.93 32.80 14.75
CA ASP A 444 -19.77 33.47 13.75
C ASP A 444 -19.60 33.02 12.29
N LEU A 445 -18.88 31.91 11.99
CA LEU A 445 -18.75 31.44 10.61
C LEU A 445 -19.00 29.91 10.55
N ILE A 446 -20.26 29.55 10.56
CA ILE A 446 -20.81 28.31 9.94
C ILE A 446 -22.05 28.73 9.16
#